data_65c79f4f591eedcd917c96fb7e91dc2a
#
_entry.id   65c79f4f591eedcd917c96fb7e91dc2a
#
_cell.length_a   1.000
_cell.length_b   1.000
_cell.length_c   1.000
_cell.angle_alpha   90.00
_cell.angle_beta   90.00
_cell.angle_gamma   90.00
#
_symmetry.space_group_name_H-M   'P 1'
#
loop_
_entity.id
_entity.type
_entity.pdbx_description
1 polymer ?
#
loop_
_entity_poly.entity_id
_entity_poly.type
_entity_poly.pdbx_seq_one_letter_code
_entity_poly.pdbx_strand_id
1 'polypeptide(L)'
;GDVAAGFVPLGQVADIELSVGPNQISRENGKRRAVITANVRGRDLGSFIAELRTKIDAEVTLPEGYYVEYGGTFEQLQSAATRLQIVVPLALLLIFGLLFTLFGSAKDAATVFSGVPLALTGGVAALALRDIPMSISAGVGFIALSGVAVLNGVVMLSFIKDLRERGMDLDAAIREGALTRLRPVLMTALVASLGFVPMALNVGAGSEVQRPLASVVIGGIISSTILTLIVLPALYRLIHGREKRSVGEPATMQTANLV
;
A
#
# COMPACT_ATOMS: atom_id res chain seq x y z
N GLY A 1 -63.74 12.14 60.02
CA GLY A 1 -62.45 12.48 60.61
C GLY A 1 -61.42 12.59 59.49
N ASP A 2 -61.07 13.83 59.08
CA ASP A 2 -60.02 14.10 58.12
C ASP A 2 -58.67 13.65 58.71
N VAL A 3 -58.10 12.66 58.10
CA VAL A 3 -56.70 12.30 58.33
C VAL A 3 -55.87 13.37 57.58
N ALA A 4 -55.44 14.39 58.35
CA ALA A 4 -54.43 15.30 57.85
C ALA A 4 -53.20 14.45 57.42
N ALA A 5 -52.97 14.38 56.13
CA ALA A 5 -51.79 13.71 55.60
C ALA A 5 -50.54 14.46 56.12
N GLY A 6 -49.90 13.89 57.12
CA GLY A 6 -48.70 14.46 57.71
C GLY A 6 -47.62 14.54 56.64
N PHE A 7 -47.26 15.76 56.26
CA PHE A 7 -46.12 16.04 55.38
C PHE A 7 -44.85 15.94 56.20
N VAL A 8 -43.97 15.02 55.88
CA VAL A 8 -42.65 14.88 56.48
C VAL A 8 -41.61 15.41 55.49
N PRO A 9 -40.93 16.49 55.83
CA PRO A 9 -39.85 17.00 54.98
C PRO A 9 -38.76 15.96 54.84
N LEU A 10 -38.18 15.82 53.61
CA LEU A 10 -37.14 14.82 53.29
C LEU A 10 -35.89 14.97 54.21
N GLY A 11 -35.54 16.19 54.60
CA GLY A 11 -34.42 16.42 55.52
C GLY A 11 -34.62 15.93 56.96
N GLN A 12 -35.83 15.45 57.36
CA GLN A 12 -36.06 14.81 58.65
C GLN A 12 -35.84 13.27 58.62
N VAL A 13 -35.80 12.68 57.41
CA VAL A 13 -35.68 11.23 57.22
C VAL A 13 -34.42 10.83 56.43
N ALA A 14 -33.68 11.83 55.88
CA ALA A 14 -32.46 11.60 55.12
C ALA A 14 -31.51 12.82 55.24
N ASP A 15 -30.22 12.56 55.26
CA ASP A 15 -29.19 13.60 55.13
C ASP A 15 -29.05 14.02 53.66
N ILE A 16 -29.20 15.29 53.38
CA ILE A 16 -29.12 15.85 52.03
C ILE A 16 -27.81 16.60 51.90
N GLU A 17 -26.85 15.99 51.22
CA GLU A 17 -25.54 16.60 50.96
C GLU A 17 -25.36 16.88 49.47
N LEU A 18 -24.74 18.02 49.17
CA LEU A 18 -24.29 18.33 47.80
C LEU A 18 -22.96 17.68 47.55
N SER A 19 -22.92 16.59 46.78
CA SER A 19 -21.69 15.91 46.42
C SER A 19 -21.35 16.11 44.94
N VAL A 20 -20.05 16.21 44.66
CA VAL A 20 -19.54 16.25 43.28
C VAL A 20 -19.57 14.86 42.72
N GLY A 21 -20.33 14.64 41.68
CA GLY A 21 -20.41 13.35 40.96
C GLY A 21 -20.13 13.52 39.45
N PRO A 22 -19.89 12.44 38.74
CA PRO A 22 -19.67 12.52 37.31
C PRO A 22 -20.96 12.97 36.59
N ASN A 23 -20.82 14.00 35.75
CA ASN A 23 -21.95 14.57 34.99
C ASN A 23 -22.57 13.54 34.01
N GLN A 24 -21.77 12.58 33.54
CA GLN A 24 -22.19 11.57 32.60
C GLN A 24 -21.52 10.22 32.91
N ILE A 25 -22.32 9.17 32.98
CA ILE A 25 -21.82 7.79 33.07
C ILE A 25 -22.03 7.13 31.72
N SER A 26 -20.96 6.99 30.95
CA SER A 26 -20.98 6.28 29.67
C SER A 26 -20.94 4.78 29.89
N ARG A 27 -21.71 4.05 29.08
CA ARG A 27 -21.74 2.58 29.09
C ARG A 27 -21.50 2.01 27.70
N GLU A 28 -20.80 0.89 27.63
CA GLU A 28 -20.58 0.12 26.44
C GLU A 28 -20.81 -1.36 26.76
N ASN A 29 -21.58 -2.05 25.95
CA ASN A 29 -21.96 -3.45 26.20
C ASN A 29 -22.50 -3.69 27.64
N GLY A 30 -23.29 -2.72 28.19
CA GLY A 30 -23.86 -2.79 29.52
C GLY A 30 -22.87 -2.45 30.68
N LYS A 31 -21.56 -2.33 30.43
CA LYS A 31 -20.53 -1.98 31.41
C LYS A 31 -20.24 -0.49 31.41
N ARG A 32 -19.90 0.06 32.59
CA ARG A 32 -19.45 1.44 32.70
C ARG A 32 -18.08 1.58 32.05
N ARG A 33 -17.85 2.67 31.32
CA ARG A 33 -16.56 3.00 30.73
C ARG A 33 -16.08 4.41 31.11
N ALA A 34 -14.79 4.55 31.32
CA ALA A 34 -14.09 5.83 31.28
C ALA A 34 -13.28 5.89 29.98
N VAL A 35 -13.36 7.01 29.25
CA VAL A 35 -12.68 7.21 27.99
C VAL A 35 -11.51 8.15 28.21
N ILE A 36 -10.30 7.65 27.92
CA ILE A 36 -9.07 8.46 27.91
C ILE A 36 -8.69 8.65 26.44
N THR A 37 -8.68 9.90 26.00
CA THR A 37 -8.34 10.25 24.62
C THR A 37 -6.96 10.88 24.57
N ALA A 38 -6.16 10.49 23.56
CA ALA A 38 -4.86 11.04 23.29
C ALA A 38 -4.67 11.26 21.79
N ASN A 39 -4.01 12.38 21.42
CA ASN A 39 -3.58 12.63 20.06
C ASN A 39 -2.08 12.38 19.92
N VAL A 40 -1.71 11.50 19.00
CA VAL A 40 -0.30 11.19 18.73
C VAL A 40 0.24 12.21 17.73
N ARG A 41 1.41 12.82 18.05
CA ARG A 41 2.11 13.73 17.15
C ARG A 41 3.57 13.34 17.05
N GLY A 42 4.14 13.44 15.84
CA GLY A 42 5.56 13.20 15.59
C GLY A 42 6.01 11.73 15.65
N ARG A 43 5.09 10.76 15.77
CA ARG A 43 5.41 9.34 15.75
C ARG A 43 4.25 8.52 15.18
N ASP A 44 4.53 7.30 14.83
CA ASP A 44 3.54 6.32 14.37
C ASP A 44 2.57 5.89 15.48
N LEU A 45 1.28 5.77 15.14
CA LEU A 45 0.23 5.36 16.06
C LEU A 45 0.42 3.92 16.57
N GLY A 46 0.87 3.00 15.70
CA GLY A 46 1.08 1.60 16.08
C GLY A 46 2.18 1.45 17.13
N SER A 47 3.32 2.13 16.95
CA SER A 47 4.43 2.12 17.90
C SER A 47 4.06 2.79 19.22
N PHE A 48 3.24 3.84 19.18
CA PHE A 48 2.74 4.51 20.39
C PHE A 48 1.85 3.56 21.21
N ILE A 49 0.90 2.88 20.59
CA ILE A 49 0.00 1.94 21.27
C ILE A 49 0.77 0.73 21.83
N ALA A 50 1.78 0.24 21.09
CA ALA A 50 2.62 -0.86 21.58
C ALA A 50 3.37 -0.48 22.88
N GLU A 51 3.95 0.72 22.92
CA GLU A 51 4.60 1.26 24.10
C GLU A 51 3.60 1.50 25.25
N LEU A 52 2.44 2.09 24.91
CA LEU A 52 1.38 2.37 25.88
C LEU A 52 0.88 1.09 26.56
N ARG A 53 0.66 0.00 25.79
CA ARG A 53 0.31 -1.31 26.34
C ARG A 53 1.34 -1.79 27.32
N THR A 54 2.60 -1.80 26.91
CA THR A 54 3.71 -2.27 27.76
C THR A 54 3.78 -1.49 29.08
N LYS A 55 3.59 -0.17 29.04
CA LYS A 55 3.61 0.69 30.24
C LYS A 55 2.38 0.46 31.13
N ILE A 56 1.20 0.36 30.55
CA ILE A 56 -0.03 0.12 31.33
C ILE A 56 0.05 -1.25 32.01
N ASP A 57 0.49 -2.29 31.31
CA ASP A 57 0.62 -3.62 31.86
C ASP A 57 1.66 -3.70 32.99
N ALA A 58 2.71 -2.84 32.94
CA ALA A 58 3.77 -2.80 33.95
C ALA A 58 3.44 -1.91 35.16
N GLU A 59 2.75 -0.80 34.95
CA GLU A 59 2.63 0.26 35.97
C GLU A 59 1.21 0.38 36.56
N VAL A 60 0.18 -0.17 35.87
CA VAL A 60 -1.22 0.00 36.28
C VAL A 60 -1.81 -1.32 36.77
N THR A 61 -2.02 -1.40 38.09
CA THR A 61 -2.77 -2.54 38.66
C THR A 61 -4.26 -2.27 38.59
N LEU A 62 -4.97 -3.00 37.74
CA LEU A 62 -6.41 -2.87 37.61
C LEU A 62 -7.14 -3.66 38.69
N PRO A 63 -8.20 -3.13 39.32
CA PRO A 63 -9.09 -3.90 40.18
C PRO A 63 -9.78 -5.05 39.46
N GLU A 64 -10.22 -6.06 40.17
CA GLU A 64 -10.96 -7.16 39.60
C GLU A 64 -12.20 -6.68 38.83
N GLY A 65 -12.38 -7.19 37.62
CA GLY A 65 -13.48 -6.82 36.71
C GLY A 65 -13.23 -5.61 35.83
N TYR A 66 -12.09 -4.93 35.96
CA TYR A 66 -11.68 -3.86 35.07
C TYR A 66 -10.77 -4.39 33.96
N TYR A 67 -10.88 -3.82 32.77
CA TYR A 67 -10.02 -4.12 31.63
C TYR A 67 -9.82 -2.88 30.77
N VAL A 68 -8.72 -2.85 30.04
CA VAL A 68 -8.39 -1.78 29.08
C VAL A 68 -8.73 -2.24 27.67
N GLU A 69 -9.44 -1.41 26.94
CA GLU A 69 -9.76 -1.61 25.53
C GLU A 69 -9.18 -0.45 24.71
N TYR A 70 -8.52 -0.78 23.61
CA TYR A 70 -7.87 0.20 22.73
C TYR A 70 -8.73 0.38 21.49
N GLY A 71 -9.47 1.49 21.44
CA GLY A 71 -10.42 1.79 20.37
C GLY A 71 -10.00 2.95 19.47
N GLY A 72 -10.97 3.44 18.71
CA GLY A 72 -10.82 4.60 17.84
C GLY A 72 -9.99 4.32 16.58
N THR A 73 -9.13 5.27 16.22
CA THR A 73 -8.30 5.17 14.98
C THR A 73 -7.40 3.94 14.96
N PHE A 74 -6.96 3.46 16.14
CA PHE A 74 -6.12 2.27 16.25
C PHE A 74 -6.86 0.99 15.84
N GLU A 75 -8.10 0.82 16.27
CA GLU A 75 -8.94 -0.32 15.88
C GLU A 75 -9.19 -0.36 14.37
N GLN A 76 -9.48 0.80 13.78
CA GLN A 76 -9.62 0.95 12.33
C GLN A 76 -8.33 0.59 11.60
N LEU A 77 -7.17 1.01 12.13
CA LEU A 77 -5.85 0.67 11.59
C LEU A 77 -5.61 -0.85 11.61
N GLN A 78 -5.90 -1.50 12.72
CA GLN A 78 -5.73 -2.94 12.87
C GLN A 78 -6.66 -3.72 11.93
N SER A 79 -7.94 -3.32 11.84
CA SER A 79 -8.91 -3.92 10.91
C SER A 79 -8.50 -3.74 9.46
N ALA A 80 -8.01 -2.55 9.08
CA ALA A 80 -7.52 -2.28 7.74
C ALA A 80 -6.25 -3.08 7.41
N ALA A 81 -5.30 -3.18 8.35
CA ALA A 81 -4.09 -3.97 8.18
C ALA A 81 -4.41 -5.45 7.93
N THR A 82 -5.33 -6.03 8.70
CA THR A 82 -5.76 -7.42 8.52
C THR A 82 -6.40 -7.65 7.16
N ARG A 83 -7.26 -6.73 6.72
CA ARG A 83 -7.88 -6.80 5.39
C ARG A 83 -6.85 -6.68 4.27
N LEU A 84 -5.87 -5.78 4.39
CA LEU A 84 -4.81 -5.59 3.41
C LEU A 84 -3.93 -6.84 3.27
N GLN A 85 -3.67 -7.57 4.34
CA GLN A 85 -2.91 -8.83 4.29
C GLN A 85 -3.55 -9.90 3.40
N ILE A 86 -4.86 -9.86 3.21
CA ILE A 86 -5.59 -10.77 2.33
C ILE A 86 -5.76 -10.17 0.94
N VAL A 87 -6.19 -8.91 0.87
CA VAL A 87 -6.54 -8.24 -0.40
C VAL A 87 -5.32 -8.03 -1.28
N VAL A 88 -4.16 -7.64 -0.70
CA VAL A 88 -2.96 -7.36 -1.49
C VAL A 88 -2.43 -8.60 -2.21
N PRO A 89 -2.20 -9.76 -1.55
CA PRO A 89 -1.77 -10.97 -2.26
C PRO A 89 -2.78 -11.42 -3.31
N LEU A 90 -4.08 -11.34 -3.00
CA LEU A 90 -5.13 -11.71 -3.96
C LEU A 90 -5.11 -10.81 -5.20
N ALA A 91 -4.97 -9.50 -5.02
CA ALA A 91 -4.86 -8.54 -6.11
C ALA A 91 -3.61 -8.79 -6.97
N LEU A 92 -2.45 -9.03 -6.34
CA LEU A 92 -1.22 -9.35 -7.05
C LEU A 92 -1.32 -10.66 -7.84
N LEU A 93 -1.97 -11.67 -7.28
CA LEU A 93 -2.21 -12.95 -7.95
C LEU A 93 -3.15 -12.75 -9.16
N LEU A 94 -4.20 -11.96 -9.00
CA LEU A 94 -5.12 -11.62 -10.09
C LEU A 94 -4.40 -10.84 -11.20
N ILE A 95 -3.58 -9.85 -10.84
CA ILE A 95 -2.75 -9.11 -11.81
C ILE A 95 -1.83 -10.07 -12.57
N PHE A 96 -1.13 -10.97 -11.87
CA PHE A 96 -0.27 -11.95 -12.51
C PHE A 96 -1.04 -12.87 -13.46
N GLY A 97 -2.22 -13.34 -13.04
CA GLY A 97 -3.11 -14.16 -13.88
C GLY A 97 -3.56 -13.42 -15.15
N LEU A 98 -3.93 -12.13 -15.04
CA LEU A 98 -4.27 -11.31 -16.21
C LEU A 98 -3.07 -11.08 -17.13
N LEU A 99 -1.88 -10.86 -16.58
CA LEU A 99 -0.66 -10.75 -17.36
C LEU A 99 -0.34 -12.06 -18.10
N PHE A 100 -0.52 -13.19 -17.43
CA PHE A 100 -0.33 -14.49 -18.04
C PHE A 100 -1.29 -14.73 -19.21
N THR A 101 -2.58 -14.39 -19.06
CA THR A 101 -3.56 -14.50 -20.15
C THR A 101 -3.25 -13.55 -21.30
N LEU A 102 -2.78 -12.35 -21.00
CA LEU A 102 -2.44 -11.34 -22.01
C LEU A 102 -1.24 -11.74 -22.88
N PHE A 103 -0.18 -12.24 -22.26
CA PHE A 103 1.07 -12.55 -22.97
C PHE A 103 1.15 -14.01 -23.46
N GLY A 104 0.33 -14.90 -22.91
CA GLY A 104 0.39 -16.34 -23.21
C GLY A 104 1.69 -17.02 -22.74
N SER A 105 2.52 -16.29 -21.96
CA SER A 105 3.84 -16.74 -21.51
C SER A 105 4.07 -16.34 -20.06
N ALA A 106 4.41 -17.32 -19.22
CA ALA A 106 4.75 -17.06 -17.82
C ALA A 106 6.05 -16.24 -17.69
N LYS A 107 6.98 -16.36 -18.64
CA LYS A 107 8.24 -15.60 -18.65
C LYS A 107 7.97 -14.11 -18.88
N ASP A 108 7.11 -13.79 -19.84
CA ASP A 108 6.74 -12.42 -20.18
C ASP A 108 5.93 -11.78 -19.04
N ALA A 109 4.94 -12.53 -18.52
CA ALA A 109 4.17 -12.09 -17.37
C ALA A 109 5.06 -11.80 -16.14
N ALA A 110 6.00 -12.69 -15.82
CA ALA A 110 6.95 -12.51 -14.72
C ALA A 110 7.88 -11.32 -14.96
N THR A 111 8.29 -11.07 -16.21
CA THR A 111 9.13 -9.92 -16.57
C THR A 111 8.41 -8.60 -16.26
N VAL A 112 7.15 -8.46 -16.66
CA VAL A 112 6.35 -7.27 -16.34
C VAL A 112 6.06 -7.19 -14.85
N PHE A 113 5.70 -8.31 -14.23
CA PHE A 113 5.38 -8.35 -12.80
C PHE A 113 6.57 -7.99 -11.91
N SER A 114 7.79 -8.28 -12.33
CA SER A 114 9.01 -7.88 -11.61
C SER A 114 9.16 -6.36 -11.45
N GLY A 115 8.49 -5.58 -12.28
CA GLY A 115 8.39 -4.13 -12.15
C GLY A 115 7.67 -3.66 -10.87
N VAL A 116 6.75 -4.50 -10.32
CA VAL A 116 5.99 -4.14 -9.11
C VAL A 116 6.90 -4.03 -7.88
N PRO A 117 7.66 -5.06 -7.46
CA PRO A 117 8.55 -4.95 -6.32
C PRO A 117 9.53 -3.79 -6.44
N LEU A 118 10.04 -3.58 -7.65
CA LEU A 118 11.00 -2.51 -7.94
C LEU A 118 10.35 -1.11 -7.82
N ALA A 119 9.10 -0.95 -8.28
CA ALA A 119 8.37 0.30 -8.08
C ALA A 119 8.11 0.58 -6.59
N LEU A 120 7.80 -0.46 -5.81
CA LEU A 120 7.55 -0.34 -4.37
C LEU A 120 8.79 0.20 -3.63
N THR A 121 10.02 -0.16 -4.05
CA THR A 121 11.24 0.37 -3.42
C THR A 121 11.32 1.89 -3.50
N GLY A 122 10.91 2.50 -4.62
CA GLY A 122 10.85 3.96 -4.77
C GLY A 122 9.82 4.62 -3.85
N GLY A 123 8.68 3.97 -3.66
CA GLY A 123 7.67 4.43 -2.69
C GLY A 123 8.18 4.39 -1.25
N VAL A 124 8.86 3.30 -0.86
CA VAL A 124 9.48 3.18 0.47
C VAL A 124 10.59 4.22 0.66
N ALA A 125 11.45 4.40 -0.34
CA ALA A 125 12.50 5.41 -0.31
C ALA A 125 11.93 6.83 -0.15
N ALA A 126 10.83 7.15 -0.83
CA ALA A 126 10.18 8.47 -0.71
C ALA A 126 9.58 8.70 0.69
N LEU A 127 9.01 7.68 1.33
CA LEU A 127 8.55 7.78 2.72
C LEU A 127 9.73 8.01 3.68
N ALA A 128 10.82 7.24 3.51
CA ALA A 128 12.01 7.36 4.33
C ALA A 128 12.69 8.73 4.20
N LEU A 129 12.82 9.26 2.97
CA LEU A 129 13.40 10.58 2.71
C LEU A 129 12.58 11.74 3.30
N ARG A 130 11.29 11.52 3.55
CA ARG A 130 10.37 12.53 4.08
C ARG A 130 10.02 12.32 5.54
N ASP A 131 10.62 11.36 6.22
CA ASP A 131 10.31 10.95 7.60
C ASP A 131 8.80 10.71 7.82
N ILE A 132 8.13 10.12 6.81
CA ILE A 132 6.70 9.79 6.89
C ILE A 132 6.58 8.33 7.32
N PRO A 133 5.90 8.04 8.45
CA PRO A 133 5.72 6.67 8.90
C PRO A 133 4.81 5.88 7.96
N MET A 134 5.02 4.56 7.93
CA MET A 134 4.15 3.65 7.19
C MET A 134 2.74 3.73 7.75
N SER A 135 1.77 4.07 6.92
CA SER A 135 0.37 4.23 7.29
C SER A 135 -0.54 3.43 6.35
N ILE A 136 -1.82 3.29 6.71
CA ILE A 136 -2.83 2.67 5.82
C ILE A 136 -2.88 3.41 4.49
N SER A 137 -2.80 4.74 4.53
CA SER A 137 -2.82 5.58 3.34
C SER A 137 -1.62 5.33 2.43
N ALA A 138 -0.43 5.11 3.02
CA ALA A 138 0.74 4.67 2.27
C ALA A 138 0.50 3.29 1.64
N GLY A 139 -0.13 2.36 2.36
CA GLY A 139 -0.53 1.05 1.83
C GLY A 139 -1.43 1.14 0.61
N VAL A 140 -2.44 2.01 0.64
CA VAL A 140 -3.30 2.30 -0.52
C VAL A 140 -2.48 2.90 -1.68
N GLY A 141 -1.52 3.78 -1.38
CA GLY A 141 -0.58 4.32 -2.36
C GLY A 141 0.24 3.23 -3.05
N PHE A 142 0.72 2.23 -2.32
CA PHE A 142 1.44 1.08 -2.88
C PHE A 142 0.57 0.22 -3.81
N ILE A 143 -0.71 0.03 -3.49
CA ILE A 143 -1.64 -0.70 -4.37
C ILE A 143 -1.83 0.07 -5.68
N ALA A 144 -2.11 1.37 -5.61
CA ALA A 144 -2.26 2.23 -6.79
C ALA A 144 -0.99 2.24 -7.64
N LEU A 145 0.18 2.37 -7.01
CA LEU A 145 1.49 2.33 -7.65
C LEU A 145 1.75 1.01 -8.38
N SER A 146 1.35 -0.12 -7.80
CA SER A 146 1.49 -1.43 -8.43
C SER A 146 0.74 -1.50 -9.76
N GLY A 147 -0.47 -0.94 -9.83
CA GLY A 147 -1.25 -0.86 -11.06
C GLY A 147 -0.56 -0.02 -12.15
N VAL A 148 -0.02 1.14 -11.78
CA VAL A 148 0.71 2.02 -12.70
C VAL A 148 1.99 1.36 -13.21
N ALA A 149 2.75 0.70 -12.33
CA ALA A 149 3.98 0.00 -12.69
C ALA A 149 3.71 -1.13 -13.71
N VAL A 150 2.66 -1.93 -13.46
CA VAL A 150 2.23 -2.98 -14.38
C VAL A 150 1.80 -2.42 -15.72
N LEU A 151 0.99 -1.34 -15.73
CA LEU A 151 0.53 -0.72 -16.96
C LEU A 151 1.70 -0.26 -17.85
N ASN A 152 2.68 0.44 -17.26
CA ASN A 152 3.87 0.87 -17.98
C ASN A 152 4.68 -0.32 -18.52
N GLY A 153 4.82 -1.38 -17.73
CA GLY A 153 5.50 -2.61 -18.13
C GLY A 153 4.78 -3.33 -19.29
N VAL A 154 3.45 -3.45 -19.20
CA VAL A 154 2.63 -4.05 -20.26
C VAL A 154 2.79 -3.30 -21.58
N VAL A 155 2.65 -1.98 -21.56
CA VAL A 155 2.74 -1.14 -22.77
C VAL A 155 4.11 -1.25 -23.41
N MET A 156 5.19 -1.30 -22.62
CA MET A 156 6.55 -1.46 -23.12
C MET A 156 6.76 -2.86 -23.73
N LEU A 157 6.42 -3.90 -22.99
CA LEU A 157 6.66 -5.27 -23.41
C LEU A 157 5.81 -5.67 -24.63
N SER A 158 4.53 -5.28 -24.65
CA SER A 158 3.63 -5.52 -25.79
C SER A 158 4.18 -4.91 -27.08
N PHE A 159 4.75 -3.71 -26.98
CA PHE A 159 5.33 -3.04 -28.14
C PHE A 159 6.61 -3.74 -28.64
N ILE A 160 7.50 -4.14 -27.73
CA ILE A 160 8.70 -4.92 -28.10
C ILE A 160 8.29 -6.25 -28.76
N LYS A 161 7.26 -6.92 -28.23
CA LYS A 161 6.75 -8.17 -28.76
C LYS A 161 6.17 -8.01 -30.17
N ASP A 162 5.37 -6.95 -30.39
CA ASP A 162 4.84 -6.62 -31.72
C ASP A 162 5.95 -6.38 -32.75
N LEU A 163 7.02 -5.67 -32.40
CA LEU A 163 8.19 -5.48 -33.27
C LEU A 163 8.89 -6.81 -33.60
N ARG A 164 8.98 -7.71 -32.63
CA ARG A 164 9.54 -9.06 -32.86
C ARG A 164 8.64 -9.92 -33.76
N GLU A 165 7.35 -9.87 -33.59
CA GLU A 165 6.38 -10.59 -34.45
C GLU A 165 6.42 -10.08 -35.91
N ARG A 166 6.77 -8.82 -36.12
CA ARG A 166 7.05 -8.24 -37.45
C ARG A 166 8.40 -8.62 -38.05
N GLY A 167 9.17 -9.51 -37.38
CA GLY A 167 10.46 -10.03 -37.87
C GLY A 167 11.68 -9.23 -37.48
N MET A 168 11.55 -8.22 -36.60
CA MET A 168 12.70 -7.46 -36.14
C MET A 168 13.60 -8.28 -35.20
N ASP A 169 14.90 -8.10 -35.33
CA ASP A 169 15.86 -8.76 -34.43
C ASP A 169 15.65 -8.35 -32.96
N LEU A 170 16.01 -9.24 -32.02
CA LEU A 170 15.75 -9.03 -30.58
C LEU A 170 16.35 -7.72 -30.07
N ASP A 171 17.60 -7.47 -30.35
CA ASP A 171 18.32 -6.28 -29.86
C ASP A 171 17.79 -5.00 -30.53
N ALA A 172 17.43 -5.08 -31.80
CA ALA A 172 16.82 -3.98 -32.54
C ALA A 172 15.41 -3.66 -32.01
N ALA A 173 14.57 -4.68 -31.78
CA ALA A 173 13.23 -4.52 -31.23
C ALA A 173 13.25 -3.93 -29.81
N ILE A 174 14.18 -4.35 -28.96
CA ILE A 174 14.35 -3.80 -27.61
C ILE A 174 14.74 -2.34 -27.68
N ARG A 175 15.72 -2.00 -28.53
CA ARG A 175 16.21 -0.62 -28.68
C ARG A 175 15.13 0.31 -29.23
N GLU A 176 14.47 -0.10 -30.30
CA GLU A 176 13.41 0.66 -30.93
C GLU A 176 12.21 0.82 -29.98
N GLY A 177 11.83 -0.26 -29.28
CA GLY A 177 10.78 -0.26 -28.28
C GLY A 177 11.05 0.73 -27.14
N ALA A 178 12.27 0.71 -26.58
CA ALA A 178 12.67 1.61 -25.52
C ALA A 178 12.68 3.08 -25.99
N LEU A 179 13.21 3.36 -27.17
CA LEU A 179 13.27 4.74 -27.71
C LEU A 179 11.87 5.29 -28.04
N THR A 180 11.04 4.49 -28.70
CA THR A 180 9.69 4.93 -29.09
C THR A 180 8.79 5.16 -27.86
N ARG A 181 8.93 4.35 -26.82
CA ARG A 181 8.14 4.45 -25.59
C ARG A 181 8.71 5.44 -24.57
N LEU A 182 9.93 5.91 -24.74
CA LEU A 182 10.57 6.86 -23.81
C LEU A 182 9.72 8.11 -23.57
N ARG A 183 9.31 8.77 -24.64
CA ARG A 183 8.53 10.03 -24.54
C ARG A 183 7.15 9.81 -23.90
N PRO A 184 6.29 8.86 -24.33
CA PRO A 184 5.01 8.61 -23.68
C PRO A 184 5.14 8.25 -22.20
N VAL A 185 6.08 7.38 -21.84
CA VAL A 185 6.29 6.94 -20.45
C VAL A 185 6.76 8.10 -19.56
N LEU A 186 7.70 8.93 -20.04
CA LEU A 186 8.14 10.13 -19.31
C LEU A 186 7.00 11.14 -19.13
N MET A 187 6.18 11.37 -20.17
CA MET A 187 5.07 12.31 -20.09
C MET A 187 4.00 11.85 -19.09
N THR A 188 3.62 10.56 -19.11
CA THR A 188 2.67 10.02 -18.13
C THR A 188 3.21 10.09 -16.71
N ALA A 189 4.49 9.81 -16.51
CA ALA A 189 5.15 9.92 -15.22
C ALA A 189 5.18 11.35 -14.69
N LEU A 190 5.52 12.32 -15.54
CA LEU A 190 5.53 13.74 -15.19
C LEU A 190 4.13 14.24 -14.84
N VAL A 191 3.13 13.97 -15.68
CA VAL A 191 1.75 14.42 -15.44
C VAL A 191 1.21 13.82 -14.14
N ALA A 192 1.39 12.52 -13.95
CA ALA A 192 0.94 11.85 -12.73
C ALA A 192 1.68 12.40 -11.49
N SER A 193 3.01 12.52 -11.54
CA SER A 193 3.78 13.07 -10.41
C SER A 193 3.36 14.50 -10.08
N LEU A 194 3.23 15.37 -11.06
CA LEU A 194 2.80 16.76 -10.87
C LEU A 194 1.37 16.84 -10.29
N GLY A 195 0.47 15.94 -10.71
CA GLY A 195 -0.88 15.86 -10.16
C GLY A 195 -0.93 15.54 -8.67
N PHE A 196 0.04 14.76 -8.17
CA PHE A 196 0.14 14.41 -6.75
C PHE A 196 0.95 15.41 -5.91
N VAL A 197 1.70 16.35 -6.53
CA VAL A 197 2.49 17.35 -5.80
C VAL A 197 1.65 18.18 -4.81
N PRO A 198 0.47 18.73 -5.17
CA PRO A 198 -0.33 19.48 -4.21
C PRO A 198 -0.72 18.67 -2.98
N MET A 199 -1.07 17.38 -3.17
CA MET A 199 -1.39 16.47 -2.06
C MET A 199 -0.16 16.15 -1.20
N ALA A 200 0.99 16.01 -1.82
CA ALA A 200 2.25 15.73 -1.11
C ALA A 200 2.73 16.91 -0.26
N LEU A 201 2.39 18.14 -0.65
CA LEU A 201 2.78 19.37 0.03
C LEU A 201 1.69 19.89 1.00
N ASN A 202 0.53 19.26 1.04
CA ASN A 202 -0.57 19.68 1.91
C ASN A 202 -0.15 19.65 3.39
N VAL A 203 -0.51 20.73 4.15
CA VAL A 203 -0.17 20.93 5.58
C VAL A 203 -1.41 21.09 6.45
N GLY A 204 -2.62 21.09 5.87
CA GLY A 204 -3.89 21.28 6.57
C GLY A 204 -4.48 20.02 7.17
N ALA A 205 -5.72 20.14 7.68
CA ALA A 205 -6.51 19.00 8.13
C ALA A 205 -6.70 17.99 6.99
N GLY A 206 -6.49 16.68 7.27
CA GLY A 206 -6.52 15.60 6.27
C GLY A 206 -5.19 15.37 5.56
N SER A 207 -4.16 16.18 5.82
CA SER A 207 -2.83 15.97 5.26
C SER A 207 -2.21 14.64 5.70
N GLU A 208 -2.58 14.14 6.88
CA GLU A 208 -2.10 12.87 7.45
C GLU A 208 -2.44 11.67 6.55
N VAL A 209 -3.54 11.75 5.79
CA VAL A 209 -3.96 10.72 4.83
C VAL A 209 -3.35 10.98 3.45
N GLN A 210 -3.35 12.22 2.99
CA GLN A 210 -2.98 12.58 1.62
C GLN A 210 -1.46 12.56 1.40
N ARG A 211 -0.67 13.07 2.35
CA ARG A 211 0.80 13.16 2.21
C ARG A 211 1.49 11.80 2.07
N PRO A 212 1.20 10.78 2.91
CA PRO A 212 1.82 9.47 2.74
C PRO A 212 1.48 8.83 1.40
N LEU A 213 0.20 8.86 1.01
CA LEU A 213 -0.28 8.32 -0.26
C LEU A 213 0.43 8.98 -1.45
N ALA A 214 0.40 10.33 -1.51
CA ALA A 214 1.02 11.07 -2.61
C ALA A 214 2.54 10.88 -2.66
N SER A 215 3.21 10.80 -1.50
CA SER A 215 4.65 10.57 -1.43
C SER A 215 5.06 9.22 -1.99
N VAL A 216 4.32 8.16 -1.62
CA VAL A 216 4.53 6.81 -2.17
C VAL A 216 4.34 6.80 -3.68
N VAL A 217 3.26 7.41 -4.16
CA VAL A 217 2.92 7.40 -5.59
C VAL A 217 3.97 8.16 -6.40
N ILE A 218 4.38 9.37 -5.97
CA ILE A 218 5.41 10.16 -6.68
C ILE A 218 6.74 9.40 -6.71
N GLY A 219 7.25 8.96 -5.55
CA GLY A 219 8.52 8.25 -5.49
C GLY A 219 8.51 6.94 -6.26
N GLY A 220 7.39 6.23 -6.19
CA GLY A 220 7.22 4.99 -6.92
C GLY A 220 7.07 5.17 -8.43
N ILE A 221 6.40 6.22 -8.91
CA ILE A 221 6.31 6.53 -10.34
C ILE A 221 7.70 6.85 -10.90
N ILE A 222 8.51 7.64 -10.19
CA ILE A 222 9.88 7.97 -10.61
C ILE A 222 10.70 6.67 -10.72
N SER A 223 10.71 5.86 -9.69
CA SER A 223 11.40 4.57 -9.65
C SER A 223 10.90 3.62 -10.73
N SER A 224 9.58 3.43 -10.85
CA SER A 224 8.95 2.59 -11.87
C SER A 224 9.30 3.03 -13.30
N THR A 225 9.37 4.33 -13.54
CA THR A 225 9.73 4.87 -14.86
C THR A 225 11.17 4.51 -15.23
N ILE A 226 12.12 4.73 -14.31
CA ILE A 226 13.53 4.37 -14.52
C ILE A 226 13.65 2.85 -14.78
N LEU A 227 12.96 2.07 -13.98
CA LEU A 227 12.98 0.62 -14.07
C LEU A 227 12.36 0.09 -15.35
N THR A 228 11.21 0.65 -15.77
CA THR A 228 10.56 0.27 -17.02
C THR A 228 11.42 0.59 -18.24
N LEU A 229 12.13 1.71 -18.22
CA LEU A 229 12.96 2.13 -19.35
C LEU A 229 14.32 1.43 -19.42
N ILE A 230 14.88 0.99 -18.28
CA ILE A 230 16.24 0.42 -18.21
C ILE A 230 16.17 -1.08 -17.87
N VAL A 231 15.51 -1.43 -16.78
CA VAL A 231 15.57 -2.80 -16.23
C VAL A 231 14.72 -3.77 -17.03
N LEU A 232 13.52 -3.35 -17.44
CA LEU A 232 12.60 -4.23 -18.17
C LEU A 232 13.18 -4.64 -19.54
N PRO A 233 13.74 -3.75 -20.38
CA PRO A 233 14.45 -4.13 -21.59
C PRO A 233 15.63 -5.08 -21.35
N ALA A 234 16.41 -4.82 -20.28
CA ALA A 234 17.53 -5.66 -19.91
C ALA A 234 17.11 -7.06 -19.45
N LEU A 235 16.05 -7.15 -18.64
CA LEU A 235 15.46 -8.44 -18.22
C LEU A 235 14.89 -9.21 -19.41
N TYR A 236 14.20 -8.54 -20.30
CA TYR A 236 13.65 -9.15 -21.51
C TYR A 236 14.77 -9.74 -22.39
N ARG A 237 15.85 -8.98 -22.56
CA ARG A 237 17.05 -9.47 -23.27
C ARG A 237 17.67 -10.69 -22.59
N LEU A 238 17.78 -10.69 -21.27
CA LEU A 238 18.37 -11.78 -20.49
C LEU A 238 17.56 -13.08 -20.64
N ILE A 239 16.24 -12.96 -20.60
CA ILE A 239 15.32 -14.11 -20.66
C ILE A 239 15.24 -14.68 -22.06
N HIS A 240 15.11 -13.84 -23.10
CA HIS A 240 14.94 -14.26 -24.49
C HIS A 240 16.25 -14.36 -25.29
N GLY A 241 17.33 -13.79 -24.80
CA GLY A 241 18.65 -13.90 -25.44
C GLY A 241 19.23 -15.32 -25.44
N ARG A 242 18.78 -16.17 -24.52
CA ARG A 242 19.15 -17.61 -24.48
C ARG A 242 18.44 -18.45 -25.52
N GLU A 243 17.26 -18.05 -25.99
CA GLU A 243 16.51 -18.80 -27.01
C GLU A 243 17.17 -18.74 -28.40
N LYS A 244 17.92 -17.69 -28.70
CA LYS A 244 18.66 -17.54 -29.96
C LYS A 244 19.83 -18.52 -30.11
N ARG A 245 20.37 -19.07 -29.01
CA ARG A 245 21.48 -20.03 -29.06
C ARG A 245 21.06 -21.46 -29.46
N SER A 246 19.78 -21.81 -29.32
CA SER A 246 19.27 -23.14 -29.62
C SER A 246 18.73 -23.30 -31.06
N VAL A 247 18.50 -22.18 -31.78
CA VAL A 247 17.97 -22.21 -33.18
C VAL A 247 19.06 -21.98 -34.22
N GLY A 248 20.31 -21.71 -33.81
CA GLY A 248 21.42 -21.34 -34.66
C GLY A 248 22.44 -22.44 -34.98
N GLU A 249 22.10 -23.73 -34.85
CA GLU A 249 22.94 -24.80 -35.36
C GLU A 249 22.47 -25.11 -36.78
N PRO A 250 23.19 -24.65 -37.85
CA PRO A 250 22.86 -25.06 -39.19
C PRO A 250 23.12 -26.58 -39.30
N ALA A 251 22.06 -27.31 -39.68
CA ALA A 251 22.23 -28.70 -40.13
C ALA A 251 23.31 -28.71 -41.23
N THR A 252 24.50 -29.09 -40.85
CA THR A 252 25.58 -29.36 -41.77
C THR A 252 25.13 -30.42 -42.75
N MET A 253 25.12 -30.01 -44.01
CA MET A 253 24.92 -30.81 -45.18
C MET A 253 25.52 -32.24 -45.02
N GLN A 254 24.65 -33.24 -44.89
CA GLN A 254 24.95 -34.55 -45.39
C GLN A 254 24.59 -34.54 -46.86
N THR A 255 25.52 -34.05 -47.68
CA THR A 255 25.50 -34.32 -49.11
C THR A 255 26.75 -35.11 -49.47
N ALA A 256 26.52 -36.12 -50.19
CA ALA A 256 27.42 -36.83 -51.08
C ALA A 256 28.26 -37.96 -50.49
N ASN A 257 27.69 -39.16 -50.61
CA ASN A 257 28.41 -40.27 -51.22
C ASN A 257 27.38 -41.20 -51.84
N LEU A 258 27.11 -40.94 -53.10
CA LEU A 258 26.62 -41.91 -54.12
C LEU A 258 27.52 -41.75 -55.34
N VAL A 259 28.54 -42.55 -55.41
CA VAL A 259 29.07 -43.16 -56.62
C VAL A 259 29.65 -44.52 -56.24
#